data_9f388cf1e12eb63db7c2a74eff332d0c
#
_entry.id   9f388cf1e12eb63db7c2a74eff332d0c
#
_cell.length_a   1.000
_cell.length_b   1.000
_cell.length_c   1.000
_cell.angle_alpha   90.00
_cell.angle_beta   90.00
_cell.angle_gamma   90.00
#
_symmetry.space_group_name_H-M   'P 1'
#
loop_
_entity.id
_entity.type
_entity.pdbx_description
1 polymer ?
#
loop_
_entity_poly.entity_id
_entity_poly.type
_entity_poly.pdbx_seq_one_letter_code
_entity_poly.pdbx_strand_id
1 'polypeptide(L)'
;MSVILGSGEHRYRVVENWGKLPDGWSFKDVAAVGVDSKDQVYVFNRGEHPVIVFDRDGNFLRSWGEGVFQRAHGLDIDKNDVLYLTDDGDHTVRRCTSAGKVELTIGIPGKPAPFMSGEPFHRCTHTALSPKDEIYVSDGYGNARVHKFSPAGKLIMSWGESGSEPGQFNIAHNIATDDAGWVYVADRENHRVQVFDGNGKYETQWNNLHRPCGLYCCRGKSPTFVIGELGPGMPVNLKAPNLGPRLSIVDAQGKLLARLGGKDGPGLEPGKFLAPHGLAIDSKGDIYVGEVSYTNWKTSFPDTPQPKTIRSLQKLARVP
;
A
#
# COMPACT_ATOMS: atom_id res chain seq x y z
N MET A 1 -4.58 -3.12 -29.29
CA MET A 1 -3.84 -4.30 -28.74
C MET A 1 -3.77 -4.12 -27.25
N SER A 2 -4.02 -5.16 -26.47
CA SER A 2 -3.93 -5.09 -25.01
C SER A 2 -2.47 -4.93 -24.57
N VAL A 3 -2.21 -4.03 -23.63
CA VAL A 3 -0.87 -3.81 -23.05
C VAL A 3 -0.53 -4.97 -22.11
N ILE A 4 0.63 -5.59 -22.31
CA ILE A 4 1.19 -6.63 -21.44
C ILE A 4 2.45 -6.11 -20.78
N LEU A 5 2.54 -6.22 -19.46
CA LEU A 5 3.67 -5.83 -18.63
C LEU A 5 4.37 -7.07 -18.08
N GLY A 6 5.65 -6.93 -17.75
CA GLY A 6 6.45 -7.95 -17.10
C GLY A 6 7.11 -8.93 -18.07
N SER A 7 7.65 -10.02 -17.53
CA SER A 7 8.43 -11.03 -18.28
C SER A 7 8.34 -12.41 -17.61
N GLY A 8 8.69 -13.46 -18.34
CA GLY A 8 8.70 -14.84 -17.85
C GLY A 8 7.32 -15.25 -17.33
N GLU A 9 7.27 -15.82 -16.14
CA GLU A 9 6.03 -16.22 -15.45
C GLU A 9 5.25 -15.07 -14.83
N HIS A 10 5.84 -13.86 -14.80
CA HIS A 10 5.26 -12.65 -14.22
C HIS A 10 4.79 -11.70 -15.34
N ARG A 11 3.87 -12.17 -16.17
CA ARG A 11 3.24 -11.36 -17.23
C ARG A 11 1.81 -11.01 -16.85
N TYR A 12 1.45 -9.76 -17.10
CA TYR A 12 0.15 -9.22 -16.73
C TYR A 12 -0.41 -8.37 -17.85
N ARG A 13 -1.67 -8.56 -18.15
CA ARG A 13 -2.43 -7.76 -19.10
C ARG A 13 -3.17 -6.65 -18.35
N VAL A 14 -3.04 -5.42 -18.81
CA VAL A 14 -3.82 -4.30 -18.28
C VAL A 14 -5.29 -4.48 -18.63
N VAL A 15 -6.16 -4.38 -17.62
CA VAL A 15 -7.62 -4.40 -17.78
C VAL A 15 -8.10 -2.96 -17.73
N GLU A 16 -8.43 -2.42 -18.90
CA GLU A 16 -8.92 -1.05 -19.01
C GLU A 16 -10.33 -0.89 -18.43
N ASN A 17 -10.60 0.26 -17.83
CA ASN A 17 -11.93 0.62 -17.27
C ASN A 17 -12.47 -0.37 -16.23
N TRP A 18 -11.59 -1.05 -15.49
CA TRP A 18 -11.99 -1.85 -14.35
C TRP A 18 -12.41 -0.92 -13.18
N GLY A 19 -13.44 -1.33 -12.40
CA GLY A 19 -13.97 -0.54 -11.30
C GLY A 19 -15.02 0.48 -11.77
N LYS A 20 -16.17 -0.03 -12.21
CA LYS A 20 -17.31 0.77 -12.68
C LYS A 20 -18.01 1.44 -11.50
N LEU A 21 -17.80 2.73 -11.36
CA LEU A 21 -18.48 3.54 -10.31
C LEU A 21 -19.93 3.87 -10.72
N PRO A 22 -20.81 4.08 -9.73
CA PRO A 22 -22.13 4.69 -9.97
C PRO A 22 -22.01 6.05 -10.66
N ASP A 23 -23.08 6.45 -11.35
CA ASP A 23 -23.13 7.73 -12.03
C ASP A 23 -22.86 8.91 -11.08
N GLY A 24 -22.03 9.84 -11.52
CA GLY A 24 -21.64 11.01 -10.75
C GLY A 24 -20.49 10.78 -9.75
N TRP A 25 -20.10 9.53 -9.50
CA TRP A 25 -18.98 9.21 -8.60
C TRP A 25 -17.64 9.30 -9.31
N SER A 26 -16.60 9.55 -8.53
CA SER A 26 -15.22 9.53 -9.03
C SER A 26 -14.26 9.08 -7.95
N PHE A 27 -13.20 8.39 -8.35
CA PHE A 27 -12.05 8.20 -7.49
C PHE A 27 -11.32 9.54 -7.31
N LYS A 28 -10.74 9.71 -6.13
CA LYS A 28 -9.62 10.62 -5.88
C LYS A 28 -8.33 9.80 -5.77
N ASP A 29 -7.46 10.06 -4.80
CA ASP A 29 -6.37 9.14 -4.52
C ASP A 29 -6.93 7.82 -3.99
N VAL A 30 -6.62 6.72 -4.64
CA VAL A 30 -6.85 5.38 -4.10
C VAL A 30 -5.60 4.98 -3.32
N ALA A 31 -5.66 5.18 -2.01
CA ALA A 31 -4.51 5.00 -1.15
C ALA A 31 -4.22 3.52 -0.83
N ALA A 32 -5.26 2.69 -0.75
CA ALA A 32 -5.09 1.26 -0.54
C ALA A 32 -6.17 0.46 -1.28
N VAL A 33 -5.85 -0.80 -1.52
CA VAL A 33 -6.77 -1.82 -2.02
C VAL A 33 -6.60 -3.08 -1.20
N GLY A 34 -7.66 -3.86 -1.05
CA GLY A 34 -7.66 -5.16 -0.38
C GLY A 34 -8.57 -6.12 -1.13
N VAL A 35 -8.34 -7.43 -1.00
CA VAL A 35 -9.18 -8.47 -1.60
C VAL A 35 -9.58 -9.46 -0.50
N ASP A 36 -10.87 -9.75 -0.38
CA ASP A 36 -11.38 -10.71 0.58
C ASP A 36 -11.38 -12.16 0.03
N SER A 37 -11.78 -13.11 0.86
CA SER A 37 -11.81 -14.54 0.50
C SER A 37 -12.78 -14.90 -0.64
N LYS A 38 -13.65 -13.96 -1.03
CA LYS A 38 -14.63 -14.07 -2.13
C LYS A 38 -14.22 -13.31 -3.38
N ASP A 39 -12.97 -12.86 -3.45
CA ASP A 39 -12.45 -11.98 -4.50
C ASP A 39 -13.22 -10.65 -4.63
N GLN A 40 -13.88 -10.17 -3.55
CA GLN A 40 -14.39 -8.81 -3.53
C GLN A 40 -13.22 -7.84 -3.29
N VAL A 41 -13.18 -6.79 -4.07
CA VAL A 41 -12.10 -5.80 -4.05
C VAL A 41 -12.56 -4.56 -3.31
N TYR A 42 -11.89 -4.26 -2.21
CA TYR A 42 -12.11 -3.08 -1.39
C TYR A 42 -11.12 -2.01 -1.80
N VAL A 43 -11.62 -0.83 -2.11
CA VAL A 43 -10.86 0.34 -2.52
C VAL A 43 -10.96 1.40 -1.43
N PHE A 44 -9.84 1.77 -0.81
CA PHE A 44 -9.79 2.81 0.20
C PHE A 44 -9.36 4.14 -0.43
N ASN A 45 -10.34 5.02 -0.61
CA ASN A 45 -10.30 6.20 -1.45
C ASN A 45 -10.34 7.48 -0.62
N ARG A 46 -9.59 8.50 -1.02
CA ARG A 46 -9.59 9.84 -0.38
C ARG A 46 -10.70 10.77 -0.92
N GLY A 47 -11.72 10.21 -1.58
CA GLY A 47 -12.89 10.94 -2.06
C GLY A 47 -14.07 10.86 -1.09
N GLU A 48 -15.24 11.29 -1.57
CA GLU A 48 -16.48 11.35 -0.80
C GLU A 48 -16.95 9.97 -0.29
N HIS A 49 -16.59 8.90 -0.99
CA HIS A 49 -16.90 7.51 -0.64
C HIS A 49 -15.62 6.81 -0.22
N PRO A 50 -15.30 6.74 1.08
CA PRO A 50 -14.00 6.26 1.55
C PRO A 50 -13.73 4.79 1.25
N VAL A 51 -14.69 3.90 1.46
CA VAL A 51 -14.55 2.48 1.12
C VAL A 51 -15.55 2.11 0.05
N ILE A 52 -15.05 1.69 -1.10
CA ILE A 52 -15.85 1.25 -2.24
C ILE A 52 -15.53 -0.22 -2.50
N VAL A 53 -16.56 -1.04 -2.67
CA VAL A 53 -16.40 -2.48 -2.85
C VAL A 53 -16.92 -2.90 -4.21
N PHE A 54 -16.11 -3.65 -4.94
CA PHE A 54 -16.42 -4.22 -6.24
C PHE A 54 -16.38 -5.74 -6.21
N ASP A 55 -17.09 -6.38 -7.13
CA ASP A 55 -16.80 -7.76 -7.45
C ASP A 55 -15.48 -7.86 -8.28
N ARG A 56 -15.04 -9.07 -8.53
CA ARG A 56 -13.81 -9.33 -9.28
C ARG A 56 -13.84 -8.77 -10.72
N ASP A 57 -15.04 -8.64 -11.30
CA ASP A 57 -15.24 -8.12 -12.66
C ASP A 57 -15.34 -6.59 -12.69
N GLY A 58 -15.27 -5.95 -11.52
CA GLY A 58 -15.29 -4.50 -11.36
C GLY A 58 -16.70 -3.91 -11.32
N ASN A 59 -17.73 -4.70 -11.07
CA ASN A 59 -19.07 -4.17 -10.85
C ASN A 59 -19.18 -3.67 -9.40
N PHE A 60 -19.77 -2.49 -9.21
CA PHE A 60 -20.01 -1.92 -7.90
C PHE A 60 -20.95 -2.78 -7.06
N LEU A 61 -20.57 -3.05 -5.81
CA LEU A 61 -21.39 -3.80 -4.87
C LEU A 61 -21.97 -2.91 -3.77
N ARG A 62 -21.14 -2.11 -3.12
CA ARG A 62 -21.53 -1.23 -2.00
C ARG A 62 -20.42 -0.22 -1.68
N SER A 63 -20.78 0.78 -0.88
CA SER A 63 -19.80 1.66 -0.22
C SER A 63 -20.21 1.95 1.21
N TRP A 64 -19.22 2.42 2.01
CA TRP A 64 -19.42 2.82 3.39
C TRP A 64 -18.23 3.65 3.90
N GLY A 65 -18.36 4.21 5.11
CA GLY A 65 -17.28 4.91 5.80
C GLY A 65 -17.35 6.42 5.68
N GLU A 66 -18.41 6.96 5.11
CA GLU A 66 -18.66 8.40 5.06
C GLU A 66 -18.70 8.98 6.48
N GLY A 67 -17.91 10.03 6.73
CA GLY A 67 -17.77 10.66 8.05
C GLY A 67 -16.95 9.87 9.08
N VAL A 68 -16.46 8.67 8.74
CA VAL A 68 -15.62 7.84 9.63
C VAL A 68 -14.14 8.13 9.44
N PHE A 69 -13.71 8.37 8.21
CA PHE A 69 -12.31 8.53 7.84
C PHE A 69 -11.99 9.97 7.43
N GLN A 70 -10.83 10.47 7.87
CA GLN A 70 -10.34 11.80 7.48
C GLN A 70 -9.42 11.72 6.26
N ARG A 71 -8.50 10.74 6.25
CA ARG A 71 -7.56 10.54 5.16
C ARG A 71 -7.16 9.08 5.02
N ALA A 72 -7.78 8.39 4.08
CA ALA A 72 -7.49 7.01 3.75
C ALA A 72 -5.98 6.80 3.46
N HIS A 73 -5.36 5.76 4.06
CA HIS A 73 -3.96 5.46 3.80
C HIS A 73 -3.67 3.97 3.60
N GLY A 74 -3.87 3.11 4.58
CA GLY A 74 -3.58 1.69 4.52
C GLY A 74 -4.81 0.82 4.69
N LEU A 75 -4.83 -0.35 4.06
CA LEU A 75 -5.87 -1.37 4.21
C LEU A 75 -5.23 -2.75 4.15
N ASP A 76 -5.47 -3.55 5.18
CA ASP A 76 -5.19 -4.98 5.20
C ASP A 76 -6.49 -5.76 5.49
N ILE A 77 -6.60 -6.97 4.97
CA ILE A 77 -7.76 -7.87 5.19
C ILE A 77 -7.23 -9.20 5.71
N ASP A 78 -7.77 -9.64 6.85
CA ASP A 78 -7.34 -10.89 7.45
C ASP A 78 -8.03 -12.12 6.82
N LYS A 79 -7.61 -13.30 7.25
CA LYS A 79 -8.16 -14.61 6.83
C LYS A 79 -9.65 -14.82 7.13
N ASN A 80 -10.26 -13.94 7.94
CA ASN A 80 -11.67 -13.97 8.33
C ASN A 80 -12.48 -12.83 7.65
N ASP A 81 -11.90 -12.18 6.64
CA ASP A 81 -12.48 -11.03 5.94
C ASP A 81 -12.72 -9.80 6.86
N VAL A 82 -11.92 -9.66 7.92
CA VAL A 82 -11.92 -8.48 8.79
C VAL A 82 -10.93 -7.46 8.24
N LEU A 83 -11.37 -6.21 8.13
CA LEU A 83 -10.60 -5.12 7.56
C LEU A 83 -9.87 -4.32 8.62
N TYR A 84 -8.61 -3.98 8.37
CA TYR A 84 -7.80 -3.07 9.17
C TYR A 84 -7.49 -1.83 8.32
N LEU A 85 -8.14 -0.71 8.64
CA LEU A 85 -8.05 0.54 7.87
C LEU A 85 -7.24 1.56 8.64
N THR A 86 -6.15 2.00 8.04
CA THR A 86 -5.25 3.01 8.60
C THR A 86 -5.61 4.37 8.05
N ASP A 87 -5.88 5.32 8.95
CA ASP A 87 -6.17 6.71 8.63
C ASP A 87 -5.03 7.60 9.14
N ASP A 88 -4.24 8.16 8.21
CA ASP A 88 -3.11 9.00 8.57
C ASP A 88 -3.49 10.45 8.93
N GLY A 89 -4.69 10.87 8.57
CA GLY A 89 -5.24 12.17 8.96
C GLY A 89 -5.82 12.17 10.37
N ASP A 90 -6.34 11.03 10.78
CA ASP A 90 -6.99 10.82 12.08
C ASP A 90 -6.08 10.11 13.09
N HIS A 91 -4.90 9.67 12.66
CA HIS A 91 -3.90 9.00 13.50
C HIS A 91 -4.41 7.69 14.13
N THR A 92 -5.22 6.92 13.39
CA THR A 92 -5.86 5.70 13.91
C THR A 92 -5.75 4.53 12.96
N VAL A 93 -5.84 3.32 13.54
CA VAL A 93 -6.17 2.08 12.84
C VAL A 93 -7.53 1.60 13.31
N ARG A 94 -8.45 1.36 12.38
CA ARG A 94 -9.78 0.81 12.68
C ARG A 94 -9.92 -0.62 12.16
N ARG A 95 -10.27 -1.54 13.06
CA ARG A 95 -10.72 -2.87 12.68
C ARG A 95 -12.20 -2.83 12.41
N CYS A 96 -12.60 -3.24 11.20
CA CYS A 96 -13.97 -3.17 10.73
C CYS A 96 -14.44 -4.51 10.17
N THR A 97 -15.73 -4.80 10.29
CA THR A 97 -16.34 -5.87 9.51
C THR A 97 -16.37 -5.50 8.02
N SER A 98 -16.58 -6.49 7.16
CA SER A 98 -16.76 -6.28 5.71
C SER A 98 -17.97 -5.38 5.35
N ALA A 99 -18.88 -5.18 6.29
CA ALA A 99 -20.05 -4.28 6.17
C ALA A 99 -19.79 -2.87 6.74
N GLY A 100 -18.57 -2.59 7.24
CA GLY A 100 -18.16 -1.27 7.71
C GLY A 100 -18.43 -0.97 9.19
N LYS A 101 -18.87 -1.96 9.99
CA LYS A 101 -19.00 -1.78 11.44
C LYS A 101 -17.61 -1.72 12.07
N VAL A 102 -17.28 -0.60 12.71
CA VAL A 102 -16.04 -0.46 13.51
C VAL A 102 -16.17 -1.28 14.79
N GLU A 103 -15.23 -2.18 15.02
CA GLU A 103 -15.16 -3.07 16.20
C GLU A 103 -14.04 -2.70 17.17
N LEU A 104 -12.97 -2.10 16.66
CA LEU A 104 -11.81 -1.66 17.44
C LEU A 104 -11.23 -0.40 16.80
N THR A 105 -10.82 0.55 17.63
CA THR A 105 -9.98 1.69 17.22
C THR A 105 -8.71 1.70 18.04
N ILE A 106 -7.56 1.70 17.38
CA ILE A 106 -6.23 1.87 17.97
C ILE A 106 -5.75 3.29 17.64
N GLY A 107 -5.20 4.00 18.60
CA GLY A 107 -4.93 5.43 18.52
C GLY A 107 -6.11 6.25 19.07
N ILE A 108 -5.95 7.57 19.10
CA ILE A 108 -6.97 8.49 19.60
C ILE A 108 -7.38 9.40 18.44
N PRO A 109 -8.64 9.31 17.97
CA PRO A 109 -9.10 10.09 16.82
C PRO A 109 -8.79 11.59 16.93
N GLY A 110 -8.12 12.14 15.91
CA GLY A 110 -7.74 13.55 15.83
C GLY A 110 -6.64 13.99 16.80
N LYS A 111 -6.00 13.07 17.51
CA LYS A 111 -4.92 13.40 18.48
C LYS A 111 -3.62 12.68 18.13
N PRO A 112 -2.70 13.33 17.38
CA PRO A 112 -1.39 12.76 17.14
C PRO A 112 -0.57 12.67 18.43
N ALA A 113 0.24 11.63 18.56
CA ALA A 113 1.34 11.63 19.49
C ALA A 113 2.32 12.77 19.18
N PRO A 114 3.17 13.22 20.11
CA PRO A 114 4.17 14.23 19.78
C PRO A 114 5.10 13.78 18.64
N PHE A 115 5.51 14.72 17.80
CA PHE A 115 6.39 14.44 16.65
C PHE A 115 7.67 13.73 17.10
N MET A 116 7.99 12.60 16.48
CA MET A 116 9.15 11.74 16.77
C MET A 116 9.25 11.25 18.23
N SER A 117 8.13 11.21 18.98
CA SER A 117 8.13 10.74 20.38
C SER A 117 8.32 9.24 20.54
N GLY A 118 8.02 8.46 19.51
CA GLY A 118 7.98 7.01 19.58
C GLY A 118 6.68 6.45 20.17
N GLU A 119 5.74 7.29 20.58
CA GLU A 119 4.40 6.89 21.02
C GLU A 119 3.44 6.76 19.84
N PRO A 120 2.52 5.78 19.83
CA PRO A 120 1.54 5.63 18.75
C PRO A 120 0.36 6.60 18.89
N PHE A 121 -0.09 7.28 17.84
CA PHE A 121 0.45 7.35 16.47
C PHE A 121 0.70 8.80 16.08
N HIS A 122 1.66 9.03 15.15
CA HIS A 122 1.76 10.32 14.49
C HIS A 122 1.74 10.11 12.97
N ARG A 123 0.53 10.02 12.39
CA ARG A 123 0.27 9.73 10.98
C ARG A 123 0.77 8.34 10.56
N CYS A 124 0.20 7.31 11.23
CA CYS A 124 0.41 5.91 10.87
C CYS A 124 0.03 5.62 9.41
N THR A 125 0.70 4.64 8.79
CA THR A 125 0.67 4.48 7.34
C THR A 125 0.04 3.16 6.88
N HIS A 126 0.35 2.04 7.51
CA HIS A 126 -0.20 0.75 7.10
C HIS A 126 -0.25 -0.24 8.27
N THR A 127 -0.98 -1.34 8.08
CA THR A 127 -1.16 -2.41 9.06
C THR A 127 -0.87 -3.75 8.42
N ALA A 128 -0.26 -4.68 9.14
CA ALA A 128 -0.11 -6.07 8.77
C ALA A 128 -0.33 -6.99 9.97
N LEU A 129 -0.79 -8.22 9.73
CA LEU A 129 -1.09 -9.18 10.78
C LEU A 129 -0.10 -10.33 10.81
N SER A 130 0.39 -10.68 12.02
CA SER A 130 1.19 -11.88 12.21
C SER A 130 0.34 -13.15 12.06
N PRO A 131 0.96 -14.33 11.90
CA PRO A 131 0.24 -15.60 11.96
C PRO A 131 -0.52 -15.86 13.28
N LYS A 132 -0.22 -15.06 14.33
CA LYS A 132 -0.88 -15.10 15.64
C LYS A 132 -1.91 -13.98 15.83
N ASP A 133 -2.30 -13.32 14.76
CA ASP A 133 -3.23 -12.18 14.71
C ASP A 133 -2.74 -10.95 15.52
N GLU A 134 -1.42 -10.85 15.83
CA GLU A 134 -0.84 -9.63 16.38
C GLU A 134 -0.79 -8.56 15.29
N ILE A 135 -1.04 -7.31 15.65
CA ILE A 135 -1.22 -6.20 14.73
C ILE A 135 0.08 -5.39 14.69
N TYR A 136 0.75 -5.36 13.54
CA TYR A 136 1.88 -4.47 13.27
C TYR A 136 1.38 -3.23 12.54
N VAL A 137 1.87 -2.06 12.96
CA VAL A 137 1.51 -0.77 12.34
C VAL A 137 2.78 0.00 12.03
N SER A 138 3.00 0.37 10.77
CA SER A 138 4.01 1.34 10.40
C SER A 138 3.52 2.75 10.71
N ASP A 139 4.34 3.56 11.39
CA ASP A 139 4.03 4.93 11.81
C ASP A 139 5.17 5.85 11.34
N GLY A 140 5.21 6.13 10.04
CA GLY A 140 6.39 6.67 9.38
C GLY A 140 6.38 8.16 9.13
N TYR A 141 5.24 8.83 9.00
CA TYR A 141 5.22 10.23 8.60
C TYR A 141 5.69 11.19 9.71
N GLY A 142 5.38 10.88 10.95
CA GLY A 142 5.76 11.74 12.06
C GLY A 142 6.44 11.02 13.21
N ASN A 143 6.84 9.74 13.03
CA ASN A 143 7.34 8.95 14.13
C ASN A 143 8.54 8.02 13.82
N ALA A 144 8.75 7.61 12.58
CA ALA A 144 9.80 6.67 12.15
C ALA A 144 9.79 5.36 12.96
N ARG A 145 8.59 4.78 13.20
CA ARG A 145 8.37 3.63 14.08
C ARG A 145 7.59 2.50 13.41
N VAL A 146 7.76 1.32 13.97
CA VAL A 146 6.80 0.22 13.86
C VAL A 146 6.29 -0.10 15.27
N HIS A 147 4.98 -0.24 15.40
CA HIS A 147 4.32 -0.61 16.65
C HIS A 147 3.69 -1.99 16.51
N LYS A 148 3.80 -2.82 17.54
CA LYS A 148 3.18 -4.14 17.64
C LYS A 148 2.12 -4.12 18.73
N PHE A 149 0.90 -4.53 18.38
CA PHE A 149 -0.23 -4.62 19.29
C PHE A 149 -0.74 -6.07 19.40
N SER A 150 -1.38 -6.38 20.51
CA SER A 150 -2.16 -7.61 20.65
C SER A 150 -3.41 -7.54 19.74
N PRO A 151 -4.10 -8.69 19.48
CA PRO A 151 -5.37 -8.70 18.76
C PRO A 151 -6.46 -7.83 19.39
N ALA A 152 -6.35 -7.53 20.69
CA ALA A 152 -7.24 -6.62 21.42
C ALA A 152 -6.83 -5.14 21.35
N GLY A 153 -5.79 -4.79 20.57
CA GLY A 153 -5.32 -3.40 20.42
C GLY A 153 -4.45 -2.87 21.56
N LYS A 154 -3.94 -3.74 22.46
CA LYS A 154 -3.01 -3.33 23.51
C LYS A 154 -1.59 -3.31 22.97
N LEU A 155 -0.87 -2.18 23.11
CA LEU A 155 0.53 -2.06 22.72
C LEU A 155 1.39 -3.10 23.43
N ILE A 156 2.19 -3.85 22.66
CA ILE A 156 3.16 -4.84 23.14
C ILE A 156 4.56 -4.26 23.14
N MET A 157 4.97 -3.69 21.99
CA MET A 157 6.29 -3.10 21.79
C MET A 157 6.32 -2.17 20.60
N SER A 158 7.41 -1.40 20.50
CA SER A 158 7.72 -0.55 19.35
C SER A 158 9.21 -0.62 19.05
N TRP A 159 9.57 -0.43 17.77
CA TRP A 159 10.98 -0.33 17.37
C TRP A 159 11.16 0.65 16.23
N GLY A 160 12.43 0.99 15.97
CA GLY A 160 12.84 1.95 14.97
C GLY A 160 13.07 3.34 15.56
N GLU A 161 13.72 4.16 14.80
CA GLU A 161 13.96 5.58 15.03
C GLU A 161 14.31 6.25 13.68
N SER A 162 14.37 7.56 13.65
CA SER A 162 14.76 8.30 12.44
C SER A 162 16.23 8.07 12.08
N GLY A 163 16.50 7.71 10.83
CA GLY A 163 17.85 7.54 10.33
C GLY A 163 17.95 6.60 9.13
N SER A 164 19.19 6.19 8.79
CA SER A 164 19.50 5.35 7.62
C SER A 164 20.21 4.04 7.96
N GLU A 165 20.63 3.85 9.22
CA GLU A 165 21.25 2.60 9.67
C GLU A 165 20.25 1.44 9.73
N PRO A 166 20.69 0.18 9.82
CA PRO A 166 19.80 -0.96 10.06
C PRO A 166 18.89 -0.74 11.28
N GLY A 167 17.58 -0.94 11.10
CA GLY A 167 16.58 -0.69 12.14
C GLY A 167 16.10 0.77 12.27
N GLN A 168 16.76 1.72 11.60
CA GLN A 168 16.30 3.10 11.50
C GLN A 168 15.46 3.31 10.24
N PHE A 169 14.57 4.30 10.23
CA PHE A 169 13.65 4.58 9.13
C PHE A 169 13.69 6.04 8.68
N ASN A 170 13.55 6.21 7.37
CA ASN A 170 13.17 7.47 6.77
C ASN A 170 11.84 7.25 6.04
N ILE A 171 10.75 7.41 6.78
CA ILE A 171 9.37 7.08 6.42
C ILE A 171 9.15 5.56 6.29
N ALA A 172 8.90 4.86 7.41
CA ALA A 172 8.30 3.52 7.44
C ALA A 172 6.89 3.59 6.85
N HIS A 173 6.76 3.27 5.53
CA HIS A 173 5.56 3.65 4.78
C HIS A 173 4.55 2.51 4.60
N ASN A 174 5.01 1.30 4.44
CA ASN A 174 4.15 0.13 4.32
C ASN A 174 4.77 -1.04 5.07
N ILE A 175 3.95 -1.99 5.45
CA ILE A 175 4.38 -3.15 6.24
C ILE A 175 3.63 -4.39 5.77
N ALA A 176 4.31 -5.52 5.69
CA ALA A 176 3.74 -6.82 5.39
C ALA A 176 4.34 -7.89 6.31
N THR A 177 3.67 -9.02 6.43
CA THR A 177 4.14 -10.19 7.16
C THR A 177 3.96 -11.44 6.32
N ASP A 178 4.80 -12.44 6.55
CA ASP A 178 4.65 -13.76 5.95
C ASP A 178 4.13 -14.82 6.94
N ASP A 179 3.94 -16.05 6.46
CA ASP A 179 3.44 -17.16 7.27
C ASP A 179 4.48 -17.69 8.27
N ALA A 180 5.75 -17.35 8.14
CA ALA A 180 6.82 -17.65 9.08
C ALA A 180 6.93 -16.61 10.20
N GLY A 181 6.23 -15.48 10.09
CA GLY A 181 6.20 -14.39 11.05
C GLY A 181 7.29 -13.33 10.86
N TRP A 182 7.96 -13.32 9.71
CA TRP A 182 8.84 -12.21 9.34
C TRP A 182 8.03 -10.95 9.05
N VAL A 183 8.63 -9.80 9.35
CA VAL A 183 8.05 -8.47 9.18
C VAL A 183 8.86 -7.69 8.18
N TYR A 184 8.22 -7.24 7.12
CA TYR A 184 8.81 -6.50 6.02
C TYR A 184 8.33 -5.06 6.04
N VAL A 185 9.24 -4.09 6.06
CA VAL A 185 8.90 -2.67 6.16
C VAL A 185 9.47 -1.91 4.97
N ALA A 186 8.61 -1.28 4.21
CA ALA A 186 8.99 -0.36 3.14
C ALA A 186 9.52 0.95 3.75
N ASP A 187 10.84 1.07 3.80
CA ASP A 187 11.57 2.25 4.30
C ASP A 187 11.80 3.21 3.12
N ARG A 188 10.74 3.98 2.83
CA ARG A 188 10.49 4.63 1.55
C ARG A 188 11.61 5.56 1.10
N GLU A 189 11.99 6.51 1.91
CA GLU A 189 12.99 7.52 1.52
C GLU A 189 14.44 7.04 1.75
N ASN A 190 14.63 5.86 2.37
CA ASN A 190 15.90 5.13 2.37
C ASN A 190 16.00 4.14 1.20
N HIS A 191 15.00 4.09 0.31
CA HIS A 191 15.01 3.30 -0.93
C HIS A 191 15.24 1.80 -0.71
N ARG A 192 14.67 1.23 0.36
CA ARG A 192 14.85 -0.17 0.75
C ARG A 192 13.59 -0.77 1.37
N VAL A 193 13.52 -2.09 1.42
CA VAL A 193 12.65 -2.83 2.32
C VAL A 193 13.54 -3.46 3.38
N GLN A 194 13.27 -3.23 4.66
CA GLN A 194 13.95 -3.88 5.77
C GLN A 194 13.14 -5.09 6.26
N VAL A 195 13.84 -6.13 6.66
CA VAL A 195 13.26 -7.39 7.16
C VAL A 195 13.62 -7.57 8.62
N PHE A 196 12.61 -7.87 9.44
CA PHE A 196 12.73 -8.04 10.88
C PHE A 196 12.11 -9.38 11.29
N ASP A 197 12.56 -9.94 12.41
CA ASP A 197 11.80 -10.98 13.10
C ASP A 197 10.53 -10.39 13.75
N GLY A 198 9.65 -11.26 14.26
CA GLY A 198 8.40 -10.84 14.91
C GLY A 198 8.58 -10.03 16.20
N ASN A 199 9.82 -9.83 16.66
CA ASN A 199 10.18 -9.03 17.84
C ASN A 199 10.96 -7.76 17.47
N GLY A 200 10.98 -7.40 16.18
CA GLY A 200 11.62 -6.17 15.69
C GLY A 200 13.13 -6.22 15.60
N LYS A 201 13.76 -7.42 15.72
CA LYS A 201 15.18 -7.57 15.48
C LYS A 201 15.44 -7.54 13.98
N TYR A 202 16.30 -6.61 13.54
CA TYR A 202 16.74 -6.51 12.16
C TYR A 202 17.45 -7.78 11.71
N GLU A 203 17.15 -8.26 10.51
CA GLU A 203 17.75 -9.43 9.89
C GLU A 203 18.50 -9.07 8.62
N THR A 204 17.84 -8.41 7.68
CA THR A 204 18.41 -8.05 6.38
C THR A 204 17.63 -6.91 5.73
N GLN A 205 18.04 -6.47 4.54
CA GLN A 205 17.33 -5.50 3.74
C GLN A 205 17.42 -5.81 2.25
N TRP A 206 16.42 -5.36 1.50
CA TRP A 206 16.38 -5.42 0.05
C TRP A 206 16.63 -4.03 -0.53
N ASN A 207 17.63 -3.94 -1.36
CA ASN A 207 17.98 -2.74 -2.10
C ASN A 207 17.50 -2.86 -3.57
N ASN A 208 17.98 -2.03 -4.48
CA ASN A 208 17.55 -2.00 -5.89
C ASN A 208 16.06 -1.66 -6.08
N LEU A 209 15.56 -0.84 -5.16
CA LEU A 209 14.21 -0.26 -5.15
C LEU A 209 14.33 1.27 -5.17
N HIS A 210 13.31 1.95 -5.71
CA HIS A 210 13.29 3.41 -5.71
C HIS A 210 12.01 3.94 -5.07
N ARG A 211 12.11 4.38 -3.82
CA ARG A 211 11.00 4.86 -2.99
C ARG A 211 9.87 3.81 -2.90
N PRO A 212 10.13 2.61 -2.33
CA PRO A 212 9.09 1.59 -2.14
C PRO A 212 7.97 2.15 -1.27
N CYS A 213 6.75 2.10 -1.78
CA CYS A 213 5.59 2.74 -1.20
C CYS A 213 4.50 1.72 -0.85
N GLY A 214 4.04 0.93 -1.83
CA GLY A 214 3.17 -0.21 -1.62
C GLY A 214 3.98 -1.49 -1.39
N LEU A 215 3.49 -2.38 -0.54
CA LEU A 215 4.13 -3.66 -0.26
C LEU A 215 3.05 -4.72 0.00
N TYR A 216 3.03 -5.77 -0.80
CA TYR A 216 2.11 -6.89 -0.67
C TYR A 216 2.87 -8.21 -0.65
N CYS A 217 2.60 -9.07 0.33
CA CYS A 217 3.16 -10.41 0.47
C CYS A 217 2.21 -11.45 -0.13
N CYS A 218 2.62 -12.12 -1.21
CA CYS A 218 1.99 -13.34 -1.69
C CYS A 218 2.45 -14.50 -0.80
N ARG A 219 1.66 -14.80 0.22
CA ARG A 219 1.99 -15.81 1.25
C ARG A 219 2.16 -17.21 0.67
N GLY A 220 2.74 -18.12 1.42
CA GLY A 220 2.97 -19.53 1.09
C GLY A 220 4.38 -20.00 1.40
N LYS A 221 4.72 -21.23 0.99
CA LYS A 221 6.04 -21.85 1.28
C LYS A 221 7.23 -21.09 0.67
N SER A 222 7.01 -20.39 -0.43
CA SER A 222 8.01 -19.56 -1.10
C SER A 222 7.38 -18.21 -1.39
N PRO A 223 7.28 -17.32 -0.39
CA PRO A 223 6.58 -16.06 -0.55
C PRO A 223 7.28 -15.18 -1.60
N THR A 224 6.47 -14.50 -2.37
CA THR A 224 6.91 -13.43 -3.27
C THR A 224 6.26 -12.12 -2.87
N PHE A 225 6.85 -11.02 -3.26
CA PHE A 225 6.36 -9.70 -2.89
C PHE A 225 6.14 -8.84 -4.12
N VAL A 226 5.05 -8.10 -4.12
CA VAL A 226 4.81 -7.04 -5.09
C VAL A 226 5.03 -5.71 -4.39
N ILE A 227 5.91 -4.88 -4.97
CA ILE A 227 6.34 -3.61 -4.39
C ILE A 227 5.97 -2.49 -5.36
N GLY A 228 5.18 -1.54 -4.90
CA GLY A 228 4.91 -0.29 -5.62
C GLY A 228 6.03 0.71 -5.36
N GLU A 229 6.71 1.14 -6.41
CA GLU A 229 7.76 2.16 -6.32
C GLU A 229 7.23 3.50 -6.88
N LEU A 230 7.29 4.56 -6.08
CA LEU A 230 6.82 5.89 -6.48
C LEU A 230 7.64 6.53 -7.60
N GLY A 231 8.86 6.06 -7.81
CA GLY A 231 9.78 6.68 -8.74
C GLY A 231 10.39 8.00 -8.23
N PRO A 232 10.95 8.81 -9.12
CA PRO A 232 11.64 10.06 -8.75
C PRO A 232 10.76 11.02 -7.95
N GLY A 233 11.37 11.66 -6.96
CA GLY A 233 10.68 12.64 -6.10
C GLY A 233 11.32 14.02 -6.08
N MET A 234 12.47 14.19 -6.76
CA MET A 234 13.20 15.46 -6.80
C MET A 234 13.25 16.03 -8.24
N PRO A 235 13.16 17.34 -8.42
CA PRO A 235 13.19 17.96 -9.76
C PRO A 235 14.38 17.52 -10.61
N VAL A 236 15.54 17.31 -10.00
CA VAL A 236 16.79 16.96 -10.69
C VAL A 236 16.81 15.52 -11.25
N ASN A 237 15.97 14.62 -10.75
CA ASN A 237 15.95 13.22 -11.20
C ASN A 237 14.64 12.79 -11.88
N LEU A 238 13.68 13.69 -12.08
CA LEU A 238 12.37 13.37 -12.70
C LEU A 238 12.50 12.73 -14.07
N LYS A 239 13.53 13.10 -14.82
CA LYS A 239 13.80 12.56 -16.17
C LYS A 239 14.84 11.44 -16.19
N ALA A 240 15.33 11.00 -15.03
CA ALA A 240 16.29 9.91 -14.97
C ALA A 240 15.60 8.59 -15.37
N PRO A 241 16.17 7.82 -16.31
CA PRO A 241 15.56 6.58 -16.79
C PRO A 241 15.59 5.48 -15.70
N ASN A 242 14.69 4.53 -15.81
CA ASN A 242 14.65 3.31 -14.98
C ASN A 242 14.44 3.53 -13.47
N LEU A 243 13.95 4.69 -13.03
CA LEU A 243 13.63 4.95 -11.63
C LEU A 243 12.15 4.73 -11.27
N GLY A 244 11.31 4.38 -12.23
CA GLY A 244 9.87 4.20 -12.04
C GLY A 244 9.07 5.47 -12.42
N PRO A 245 7.80 5.61 -11.99
CA PRO A 245 7.06 4.70 -11.09
C PRO A 245 6.78 3.33 -11.75
N ARG A 246 6.73 2.29 -10.92
CA ARG A 246 6.61 0.89 -11.39
C ARG A 246 6.17 -0.06 -10.29
N LEU A 247 5.90 -1.33 -10.66
CA LEU A 247 5.87 -2.43 -9.71
C LEU A 247 7.13 -3.30 -9.88
N SER A 248 7.69 -3.75 -8.76
CA SER A 248 8.73 -4.78 -8.73
C SER A 248 8.20 -6.03 -8.05
N ILE A 249 8.45 -7.20 -8.64
CA ILE A 249 8.15 -8.49 -8.05
C ILE A 249 9.47 -9.11 -7.61
N VAL A 250 9.57 -9.46 -6.33
CA VAL A 250 10.78 -10.03 -5.74
C VAL A 250 10.47 -11.31 -4.96
N ASP A 251 11.46 -12.18 -4.76
CA ASP A 251 11.36 -13.32 -3.84
C ASP A 251 11.62 -12.90 -2.38
N ALA A 252 11.54 -13.86 -1.46
CA ALA A 252 11.77 -13.65 -0.03
C ALA A 252 13.21 -13.20 0.33
N GLN A 253 14.15 -13.32 -0.57
CA GLN A 253 15.52 -12.85 -0.44
C GLN A 253 15.73 -11.47 -1.07
N GLY A 254 14.66 -10.86 -1.62
CA GLY A 254 14.73 -9.57 -2.31
C GLY A 254 15.32 -9.64 -3.72
N LYS A 255 15.49 -10.84 -4.28
CA LYS A 255 15.93 -11.02 -5.67
C LYS A 255 14.82 -10.61 -6.63
N LEU A 256 15.14 -9.73 -7.54
CA LEU A 256 14.21 -9.27 -8.56
C LEU A 256 13.80 -10.40 -9.50
N LEU A 257 12.50 -10.64 -9.62
CA LEU A 257 11.88 -11.60 -10.53
C LEU A 257 11.33 -10.92 -11.78
N ALA A 258 10.64 -9.78 -11.62
CA ALA A 258 10.12 -8.98 -12.72
C ALA A 258 9.90 -7.52 -12.34
N ARG A 259 9.83 -6.66 -13.37
CA ARG A 259 9.35 -5.28 -13.26
C ARG A 259 8.19 -5.04 -14.21
N LEU A 260 7.15 -4.38 -13.72
CA LEU A 260 5.97 -4.01 -14.48
C LEU A 260 5.96 -2.49 -14.64
N GLY A 261 6.05 -2.00 -15.88
CA GLY A 261 6.14 -0.56 -16.18
C GLY A 261 7.49 0.08 -15.84
N GLY A 262 7.51 1.40 -15.79
CA GLY A 262 8.62 2.21 -15.26
C GLY A 262 9.75 2.56 -16.21
N LYS A 263 9.74 2.08 -17.47
CA LYS A 263 10.79 2.44 -18.44
C LYS A 263 10.70 3.90 -18.91
N ASP A 264 9.46 4.37 -19.14
CA ASP A 264 9.19 5.64 -19.78
C ASP A 264 8.72 6.73 -18.81
N GLY A 265 8.99 6.54 -17.51
CA GLY A 265 8.54 7.46 -16.46
C GLY A 265 7.04 7.42 -16.17
N PRO A 266 6.50 8.42 -15.43
CA PRO A 266 5.09 8.47 -15.05
C PRO A 266 4.16 8.74 -16.24
N GLY A 267 2.93 8.20 -16.15
CA GLY A 267 1.92 8.44 -17.20
C GLY A 267 0.54 7.91 -16.83
N LEU A 268 -0.46 8.32 -17.60
CA LEU A 268 -1.85 7.90 -17.45
C LEU A 268 -2.27 6.83 -18.45
N GLU A 269 -1.44 6.53 -19.43
CA GLU A 269 -1.70 5.50 -20.42
C GLU A 269 -1.77 4.12 -19.75
N PRO A 270 -2.54 3.17 -20.32
CA PRO A 270 -2.63 1.81 -19.79
C PRO A 270 -1.25 1.19 -19.54
N GLY A 271 -1.01 0.69 -18.32
CA GLY A 271 0.27 0.07 -17.94
C GLY A 271 1.40 1.02 -17.54
N LYS A 272 1.23 2.34 -17.66
CA LYS A 272 2.04 3.31 -16.95
C LYS A 272 1.46 3.56 -15.56
N PHE A 273 2.31 4.02 -14.65
CA PHE A 273 1.93 4.38 -13.29
C PHE A 273 2.27 5.84 -13.01
N LEU A 274 1.63 6.40 -12.01
CA LEU A 274 1.91 7.73 -11.48
C LEU A 274 2.45 7.66 -10.06
N ALA A 275 1.75 6.91 -9.20
CA ALA A 275 2.13 6.75 -7.81
C ALA A 275 1.53 5.45 -7.23
N PRO A 276 2.04 4.26 -7.59
CA PRO A 276 1.53 2.99 -7.08
C PRO A 276 1.74 2.92 -5.57
N HIS A 277 0.62 2.87 -4.83
CA HIS A 277 0.59 3.05 -3.38
C HIS A 277 -0.03 1.86 -2.65
N GLY A 278 -1.25 1.47 -2.99
CA GLY A 278 -1.93 0.30 -2.44
C GLY A 278 -1.88 -0.89 -3.40
N LEU A 279 -1.66 -2.09 -2.88
CA LEU A 279 -1.55 -3.30 -3.68
C LEU A 279 -2.36 -4.44 -3.06
N ALA A 280 -3.06 -5.20 -3.90
CA ALA A 280 -3.71 -6.45 -3.50
C ALA A 280 -3.69 -7.44 -4.67
N ILE A 281 -3.83 -8.74 -4.34
CA ILE A 281 -3.85 -9.81 -5.32
C ILE A 281 -5.06 -10.72 -5.04
N ASP A 282 -5.78 -11.10 -6.08
CA ASP A 282 -6.91 -12.02 -5.96
C ASP A 282 -6.49 -13.50 -6.10
N SER A 283 -7.46 -14.42 -5.93
CA SER A 283 -7.24 -15.88 -5.98
C SER A 283 -6.69 -16.38 -7.32
N LYS A 284 -6.80 -15.60 -8.40
CA LYS A 284 -6.25 -15.94 -9.72
C LYS A 284 -4.88 -15.30 -9.98
N GLY A 285 -4.39 -14.51 -9.04
CA GLY A 285 -3.12 -13.82 -9.14
C GLY A 285 -3.19 -12.51 -9.92
N ASP A 286 -4.38 -11.95 -10.16
CA ASP A 286 -4.54 -10.62 -10.72
C ASP A 286 -4.14 -9.57 -9.69
N ILE A 287 -3.39 -8.54 -10.11
CA ILE A 287 -2.91 -7.46 -9.23
C ILE A 287 -3.84 -6.25 -9.36
N TYR A 288 -4.25 -5.72 -8.21
CA TYR A 288 -4.97 -4.44 -8.11
C TYR A 288 -4.02 -3.38 -7.56
N VAL A 289 -3.97 -2.23 -8.24
CA VAL A 289 -3.04 -1.14 -7.93
C VAL A 289 -3.82 0.13 -7.67
N GLY A 290 -3.84 0.55 -6.40
CA GLY A 290 -4.30 1.87 -6.01
C GLY A 290 -3.17 2.89 -6.15
N GLU A 291 -3.48 4.07 -6.68
CA GLU A 291 -2.52 5.13 -6.92
C GLU A 291 -2.93 6.43 -6.23
N VAL A 292 -1.96 7.13 -5.61
CA VAL A 292 -2.16 8.47 -5.05
C VAL A 292 -1.83 9.54 -6.12
N SER A 293 -2.53 9.43 -7.23
CA SER A 293 -2.26 10.16 -8.46
C SER A 293 -2.45 11.66 -8.33
N TYR A 294 -3.48 12.10 -7.61
CA TYR A 294 -3.75 13.52 -7.37
C TYR A 294 -2.70 14.15 -6.46
N THR A 295 -2.36 13.48 -5.36
CA THR A 295 -1.30 13.94 -4.44
C THR A 295 0.04 14.06 -5.14
N ASN A 296 0.36 13.14 -6.06
CA ASN A 296 1.67 13.06 -6.70
C ASN A 296 1.76 13.81 -8.04
N TRP A 297 0.65 14.37 -8.54
CA TRP A 297 0.61 15.02 -9.85
C TRP A 297 1.69 16.08 -10.05
N LYS A 298 1.79 17.03 -9.14
CA LYS A 298 2.77 18.11 -9.22
C LYS A 298 4.22 17.62 -9.14
N THR A 299 4.47 16.53 -8.43
CA THR A 299 5.80 15.92 -8.41
C THR A 299 6.15 15.32 -9.76
N SER A 300 5.23 14.57 -10.37
CA SER A 300 5.47 13.91 -11.65
C SER A 300 5.42 14.86 -12.85
N PHE A 301 4.57 15.88 -12.79
CA PHE A 301 4.31 16.83 -13.88
C PHE A 301 4.28 18.28 -13.37
N PRO A 302 5.44 18.84 -12.94
CA PRO A 302 5.51 20.14 -12.28
C PRO A 302 4.96 21.29 -13.14
N ASP A 303 5.15 21.21 -14.46
CA ASP A 303 4.77 22.25 -15.43
C ASP A 303 3.40 22.02 -16.08
N THR A 304 2.68 20.94 -15.69
CA THR A 304 1.39 20.58 -16.29
C THR A 304 0.25 20.81 -15.30
N PRO A 305 -0.80 21.56 -15.67
CA PRO A 305 -1.99 21.70 -14.83
C PRO A 305 -2.60 20.35 -14.50
N GLN A 306 -3.06 20.18 -13.25
CA GLN A 306 -3.67 18.95 -12.81
C GLN A 306 -5.04 18.76 -13.51
N PRO A 307 -5.28 17.62 -14.20
CA PRO A 307 -6.57 17.34 -14.78
C PRO A 307 -7.68 17.21 -13.73
N LYS A 308 -8.92 17.48 -14.11
CA LYS A 308 -10.08 17.31 -13.23
C LYS A 308 -10.26 15.85 -12.80
N THR A 309 -10.00 14.93 -13.73
CA THR A 309 -10.10 13.48 -13.47
C THR A 309 -8.76 12.82 -13.82
N ILE A 310 -8.25 12.02 -12.87
CA ILE A 310 -6.99 11.31 -12.99
C ILE A 310 -7.25 9.85 -12.63
N ARG A 311 -6.72 8.91 -13.40
CA ARG A 311 -6.77 7.49 -13.05
C ARG A 311 -6.01 7.25 -11.74
N SER A 312 -6.64 6.57 -10.80
CA SER A 312 -6.07 6.22 -9.50
C SER A 312 -6.24 4.73 -9.15
N LEU A 313 -6.72 3.93 -10.11
CA LEU A 313 -6.92 2.49 -9.92
C LEU A 313 -6.64 1.74 -11.21
N GLN A 314 -5.90 0.64 -11.14
CA GLN A 314 -5.66 -0.28 -12.26
C GLN A 314 -5.81 -1.73 -11.80
N LYS A 315 -6.32 -2.58 -12.70
CA LYS A 315 -6.25 -4.04 -12.59
C LYS A 315 -5.28 -4.59 -13.64
N LEU A 316 -4.40 -5.47 -13.21
CA LEU A 316 -3.46 -6.19 -14.05
C LEU A 316 -3.81 -7.69 -13.98
N ALA A 317 -4.41 -8.23 -15.02
CA ALA A 317 -4.80 -9.65 -15.08
C ALA A 317 -3.58 -10.51 -15.41
N ARG A 318 -3.34 -11.55 -14.63
CA ARG A 318 -2.26 -12.51 -14.86
C ARG A 318 -2.45 -13.22 -16.21
N VAL A 319 -1.37 -13.27 -16.98
CA VAL A 319 -1.34 -14.03 -18.25
C VAL A 319 -0.69 -15.38 -17.98
N PRO A 320 -1.33 -16.47 -18.37
CA PRO A 320 -0.79 -17.82 -18.22
C PRO A 320 0.58 -18.02 -18.90
#